data_f25d0a30f0874d615744c8b776b3d6ec
#
_entry.id   f25d0a30f0874d615744c8b776b3d6ec
#
_cell.length_a   1.000
_cell.length_b   1.000
_cell.length_c   1.000
_cell.angle_alpha   90.00
_cell.angle_beta   90.00
_cell.angle_gamma   90.00
#
_symmetry.space_group_name_H-M   'P 1'
#
loop_
_entity.id
_entity.type
_entity.pdbx_description
1 polymer ?
#
loop_
_entity_poly.entity_id
_entity_poly.type
_entity_poly.pdbx_seq_one_letter_code
_entity_poly.pdbx_strand_id
1 'polypeptide(L)'
;MKILIADKVHPSAISGLENLGHEVTLNPACTSNELHKYLTGVEVLVVRSTRVVAETISKANSLELIIRAGAGTDTIDVEAASSQGIYVCNIPGKNAVAVAELTFGLLLAIDRRIADGVIDLREGIWNKK
;
A
#
# COMPACT_ATOMS: atom_id res chain seq x y z
N MET A 1 -12.05 -15.23 -11.27
CA MET A 1 -11.49 -13.91 -11.61
C MET A 1 -9.98 -14.02 -11.62
N LYS A 2 -9.33 -13.25 -12.50
CA LYS A 2 -7.86 -13.10 -12.52
C LYS A 2 -7.45 -11.90 -11.68
N ILE A 3 -6.65 -12.15 -10.66
CA ILE A 3 -6.23 -11.16 -9.66
C ILE A 3 -4.72 -10.96 -9.76
N LEU A 4 -4.27 -9.73 -9.95
CA LEU A 4 -2.86 -9.35 -9.83
C LEU A 4 -2.63 -8.66 -8.49
N ILE A 5 -1.66 -9.15 -7.72
CA ILE A 5 -1.18 -8.49 -6.49
C ILE A 5 0.21 -7.92 -6.80
N ALA A 6 0.32 -6.60 -6.88
CA ALA A 6 1.53 -5.90 -7.31
C ALA A 6 2.47 -5.50 -6.15
N ASP A 7 2.11 -5.78 -4.91
CA ASP A 7 2.90 -5.48 -3.71
C ASP A 7 3.02 -6.72 -2.81
N LYS A 8 3.94 -6.68 -1.84
CA LYS A 8 4.08 -7.74 -0.84
C LYS A 8 2.86 -7.80 0.07
N VAL A 9 2.25 -8.97 0.17
CA VAL A 9 1.14 -9.28 1.07
C VAL A 9 1.47 -10.53 1.89
N HIS A 10 0.72 -10.77 2.96
CA HIS A 10 0.88 -11.99 3.74
C HIS A 10 0.43 -13.21 2.91
N PRO A 11 1.15 -14.35 2.95
CA PRO A 11 0.81 -15.56 2.16
C PRO A 11 -0.64 -16.04 2.34
N SER A 12 -1.22 -15.88 3.54
CA SER A 12 -2.61 -16.26 3.79
C SER A 12 -3.63 -15.50 2.94
N ALA A 13 -3.31 -14.29 2.48
CA ALA A 13 -4.20 -13.55 1.59
C ALA A 13 -4.26 -14.19 0.21
N ILE A 14 -3.11 -14.66 -0.29
CA ILE A 14 -3.03 -15.38 -1.57
C ILE A 14 -3.81 -16.69 -1.48
N SER A 15 -3.47 -17.53 -0.49
CA SER A 15 -4.15 -18.82 -0.28
C SER A 15 -5.66 -18.66 -0.06
N GLY A 16 -6.07 -17.58 0.64
CA GLY A 16 -7.49 -17.29 0.84
C GLY A 16 -8.23 -16.99 -0.47
N LEU A 17 -7.62 -16.24 -1.38
CA LEU A 17 -8.19 -15.94 -2.68
C LEU A 17 -8.21 -17.15 -3.60
N GLU A 18 -7.14 -17.95 -3.61
CA GLU A 18 -7.06 -19.20 -4.38
C GLU A 18 -8.10 -20.22 -3.92
N ASN A 19 -8.30 -20.36 -2.61
CA ASN A 19 -9.34 -21.24 -2.04
C ASN A 19 -10.77 -20.82 -2.42
N LEU A 20 -10.98 -19.55 -2.76
CA LEU A 20 -12.23 -19.03 -3.31
C LEU A 20 -12.37 -19.26 -4.83
N GLY A 21 -11.41 -19.94 -5.46
CA GLY A 21 -11.43 -20.27 -6.88
C GLY A 21 -10.93 -19.16 -7.80
N HIS A 22 -10.16 -18.19 -7.28
CA HIS A 22 -9.55 -17.13 -8.08
C HIS A 22 -8.16 -17.54 -8.58
N GLU A 23 -7.79 -17.06 -9.76
CA GLU A 23 -6.44 -17.17 -10.32
C GLU A 23 -5.61 -15.97 -9.80
N VAL A 24 -4.64 -16.21 -8.92
CA VAL A 24 -3.87 -15.16 -8.27
C VAL A 24 -2.45 -15.14 -8.79
N THR A 25 -2.01 -13.97 -9.28
CA THR A 25 -0.63 -13.69 -9.66
C THR A 25 -0.01 -12.70 -8.67
N LEU A 26 1.09 -13.09 -8.03
CA LEU A 26 1.87 -12.20 -7.16
C LEU A 26 3.10 -11.68 -7.90
N ASN A 27 3.23 -10.36 -8.05
CA ASN A 27 4.41 -9.72 -8.63
C ASN A 27 4.88 -8.50 -7.80
N PRO A 28 5.52 -8.71 -6.64
CA PRO A 28 5.92 -7.63 -5.74
C PRO A 28 7.13 -6.81 -6.24
N ALA A 29 7.74 -7.23 -7.35
CA ALA A 29 8.81 -6.49 -8.01
C ALA A 29 8.29 -5.55 -9.10
N CYS A 30 6.99 -5.55 -9.35
CA CYS A 30 6.35 -4.70 -10.35
C CYS A 30 6.50 -3.22 -9.98
N THR A 31 7.05 -2.45 -10.90
CA THR A 31 7.11 -0.98 -10.74
C THR A 31 5.87 -0.32 -11.35
N SER A 32 5.56 0.90 -10.89
CA SER A 32 4.45 1.69 -11.42
C SER A 32 4.49 1.83 -12.95
N ASN A 33 5.70 2.03 -13.52
CA ASN A 33 5.89 2.22 -14.96
C ASN A 33 5.66 0.94 -15.78
N GLU A 34 5.82 -0.23 -15.16
CA GLU A 34 5.69 -1.53 -15.82
C GLU A 34 4.36 -2.22 -15.55
N LEU A 35 3.59 -1.72 -14.58
CA LEU A 35 2.36 -2.32 -14.12
C LEU A 35 1.40 -2.64 -15.28
N HIS A 36 1.28 -1.74 -16.26
CA HIS A 36 0.42 -1.92 -17.42
C HIS A 36 0.72 -3.19 -18.23
N LYS A 37 1.98 -3.68 -18.22
CA LYS A 37 2.39 -4.89 -18.95
C LYS A 37 1.78 -6.16 -18.37
N TYR A 38 1.40 -6.12 -17.08
CA TYR A 38 0.86 -7.26 -16.34
C TYR A 38 -0.66 -7.26 -16.20
N LEU A 39 -1.36 -6.24 -16.75
CA LEU A 39 -2.79 -6.08 -16.60
C LEU A 39 -3.62 -6.74 -17.71
N THR A 40 -2.98 -7.40 -18.69
CA THR A 40 -3.71 -8.07 -19.77
C THR A 40 -4.58 -9.21 -19.22
N GLY A 41 -5.90 -9.07 -19.34
CA GLY A 41 -6.88 -10.04 -18.86
C GLY A 41 -7.04 -10.09 -17.33
N VAL A 42 -6.44 -9.15 -16.59
CA VAL A 42 -6.61 -9.01 -15.13
C VAL A 42 -7.90 -8.26 -14.85
N GLU A 43 -8.75 -8.83 -13.99
CA GLU A 43 -10.04 -8.26 -13.60
C GLU A 43 -9.92 -7.49 -12.28
N VAL A 44 -9.03 -7.92 -11.38
CA VAL A 44 -8.81 -7.27 -10.07
C VAL A 44 -7.34 -6.98 -9.85
N LEU A 45 -7.02 -5.74 -9.51
CA LEU A 45 -5.67 -5.30 -9.14
C LEU A 45 -5.62 -5.00 -7.65
N VAL A 46 -4.69 -5.62 -6.93
CA VAL A 46 -4.42 -5.32 -5.52
C VAL A 46 -3.07 -4.61 -5.41
N VAL A 47 -3.07 -3.41 -4.84
CA VAL A 47 -1.87 -2.61 -4.58
C VAL A 47 -1.81 -2.18 -3.11
N ARG A 48 -0.61 -1.90 -2.63
CA ARG A 48 -0.39 -1.30 -1.31
C ARG A 48 0.36 0.04 -1.43
N SER A 49 1.49 0.03 -2.11
CA SER A 49 2.39 1.17 -2.28
C SER A 49 2.63 1.51 -3.74
N THR A 50 2.42 0.56 -4.64
CA THR A 50 2.59 0.74 -6.08
C THR A 50 1.58 1.77 -6.60
N ARG A 51 2.08 2.78 -7.34
CA ARG A 51 1.22 3.81 -7.94
C ARG A 51 0.50 3.27 -9.16
N VAL A 52 -0.78 3.59 -9.26
CA VAL A 52 -1.65 3.26 -10.39
C VAL A 52 -2.06 4.58 -11.05
N VAL A 53 -1.35 4.96 -12.10
CA VAL A 53 -1.55 6.22 -12.81
C VAL A 53 -2.54 6.08 -13.96
N ALA A 54 -3.10 7.20 -14.45
CA ALA A 54 -4.05 7.23 -15.56
C ALA A 54 -3.57 6.44 -16.79
N GLU A 55 -2.28 6.53 -17.13
CA GLU A 55 -1.71 5.78 -18.24
C GLU A 55 -1.80 4.26 -18.05
N THR A 56 -1.59 3.78 -16.85
CA THR A 56 -1.74 2.35 -16.50
C THR A 56 -3.19 1.91 -16.64
N ILE A 57 -4.11 2.72 -16.12
CA ILE A 57 -5.55 2.48 -16.16
C ILE A 57 -6.05 2.43 -17.59
N SER A 58 -5.63 3.38 -18.43
CA SER A 58 -6.05 3.46 -19.85
C SER A 58 -5.66 2.25 -20.70
N LYS A 59 -4.66 1.48 -20.26
CA LYS A 59 -4.18 0.27 -20.93
C LYS A 59 -4.78 -1.03 -20.37
N ALA A 60 -5.60 -0.94 -19.34
CA ALA A 60 -6.18 -2.08 -18.63
C ALA A 60 -7.56 -2.45 -19.23
N ASN A 61 -7.58 -3.38 -20.19
CA ASN A 61 -8.78 -3.68 -20.96
C ASN A 61 -9.84 -4.52 -20.23
N SER A 62 -9.47 -5.19 -19.13
CA SER A 62 -10.35 -6.12 -18.39
C SER A 62 -10.49 -5.76 -16.92
N LEU A 63 -9.86 -4.68 -16.48
CA LEU A 63 -9.82 -4.30 -15.08
C LEU A 63 -11.16 -3.72 -14.63
N GLU A 64 -11.75 -4.31 -13.62
CA GLU A 64 -13.05 -3.91 -13.04
C GLU A 64 -12.89 -3.32 -11.64
N LEU A 65 -11.86 -3.76 -10.90
CA LEU A 65 -11.67 -3.38 -9.51
C LEU A 65 -10.19 -3.16 -9.16
N ILE A 66 -9.92 -2.05 -8.49
CA ILE A 66 -8.62 -1.79 -7.85
C ILE A 66 -8.83 -1.76 -6.34
N ILE A 67 -8.10 -2.60 -5.61
CA ILE A 67 -8.11 -2.65 -4.13
C ILE A 67 -6.79 -2.09 -3.61
N ARG A 68 -6.87 -1.00 -2.85
CA ARG A 68 -5.72 -0.51 -2.10
C ARG A 68 -5.67 -1.16 -0.72
N ALA A 69 -4.66 -1.99 -0.46
CA ALA A 69 -4.41 -2.61 0.84
C ALA A 69 -3.85 -1.59 1.85
N GLY A 70 -4.63 -0.56 2.16
CA GLY A 70 -4.29 0.55 3.05
C GLY A 70 -5.42 1.56 3.17
N ALA A 71 -5.24 2.56 4.05
CA ALA A 71 -6.31 3.49 4.41
C ALA A 71 -6.56 4.62 3.39
N GLY A 72 -5.51 5.11 2.72
CA GLY A 72 -5.64 6.17 1.71
C GLY A 72 -5.83 5.62 0.30
N THR A 73 -6.08 6.50 -0.68
CA THR A 73 -6.17 6.19 -2.12
C THR A 73 -5.23 7.07 -2.96
N ASP A 74 -4.37 7.83 -2.31
CA ASP A 74 -3.43 8.80 -2.88
C ASP A 74 -2.43 8.23 -3.90
N THR A 75 -2.26 6.91 -3.92
CA THR A 75 -1.43 6.21 -4.89
C THR A 75 -2.18 5.79 -6.16
N ILE A 76 -3.49 6.00 -6.22
CA ILE A 76 -4.35 5.57 -7.34
C ILE A 76 -5.01 6.79 -7.97
N ASP A 77 -4.98 6.89 -9.27
CA ASP A 77 -5.75 7.89 -10.01
C ASP A 77 -7.23 7.47 -10.05
N VAL A 78 -7.95 7.88 -9.01
CA VAL A 78 -9.35 7.51 -8.81
C VAL A 78 -10.25 8.11 -9.88
N GLU A 79 -9.93 9.31 -10.38
CA GLU A 79 -10.69 9.98 -11.43
C GLU A 79 -10.59 9.23 -12.76
N ALA A 80 -9.37 8.83 -13.14
CA ALA A 80 -9.14 8.01 -14.31
C ALA A 80 -9.84 6.64 -14.21
N ALA A 81 -9.78 5.99 -13.04
CA ALA A 81 -10.47 4.72 -12.80
C ALA A 81 -11.99 4.87 -12.94
N SER A 82 -12.56 5.89 -12.30
CA SER A 82 -14.00 6.17 -12.34
C SER A 82 -14.48 6.47 -13.76
N SER A 83 -13.70 7.22 -14.54
CA SER A 83 -14.05 7.54 -15.95
C SER A 83 -14.14 6.31 -16.85
N GLN A 84 -13.46 5.21 -16.48
CA GLN A 84 -13.50 3.92 -17.18
C GLN A 84 -14.44 2.90 -16.52
N GLY A 85 -15.20 3.29 -15.50
CA GLY A 85 -16.10 2.42 -14.78
C GLY A 85 -15.41 1.41 -13.87
N ILE A 86 -14.14 1.63 -13.52
CA ILE A 86 -13.36 0.77 -12.63
C ILE A 86 -13.61 1.19 -11.18
N TYR A 87 -14.04 0.26 -10.34
CA TYR A 87 -14.23 0.50 -8.92
C TYR A 87 -12.89 0.62 -8.20
N VAL A 88 -12.81 1.52 -7.23
CA VAL A 88 -11.64 1.66 -6.34
C VAL A 88 -12.08 1.49 -4.90
N CYS A 89 -11.49 0.51 -4.23
CA CYS A 89 -11.73 0.22 -2.81
C CYS A 89 -10.45 0.37 -1.98
N ASN A 90 -10.62 0.74 -0.71
CA ASN A 90 -9.54 0.83 0.27
C ASN A 90 -9.93 0.10 1.57
N ILE A 91 -9.00 0.05 2.54
CA ILE A 91 -9.21 -0.61 3.85
C ILE A 91 -9.01 0.44 4.95
N PRO A 92 -10.05 1.26 5.26
CA PRO A 92 -9.92 2.30 6.27
C PRO A 92 -9.82 1.73 7.69
N GLY A 93 -9.09 2.43 8.55
CA GLY A 93 -9.08 2.22 10.00
C GLY A 93 -8.28 1.03 10.52
N LYS A 94 -7.81 0.11 9.69
CA LYS A 94 -7.08 -1.09 10.17
C LYS A 94 -5.73 -0.79 10.82
N ASN A 95 -5.11 0.33 10.50
CA ASN A 95 -3.86 0.79 11.09
C ASN A 95 -4.05 1.95 12.09
N ALA A 96 -5.27 2.32 12.45
CA ALA A 96 -5.55 3.51 13.25
C ALA A 96 -4.86 3.46 14.63
N VAL A 97 -4.90 2.31 15.31
CA VAL A 97 -4.24 2.12 16.61
C VAL A 97 -2.73 2.27 16.48
N ALA A 98 -2.11 1.60 15.51
CA ALA A 98 -0.66 1.69 15.28
C ALA A 98 -0.20 3.12 14.94
N VAL A 99 -1.01 3.86 14.16
CA VAL A 99 -0.72 5.28 13.85
C VAL A 99 -0.85 6.13 15.11
N ALA A 100 -1.86 5.91 15.94
CA ALA A 100 -2.04 6.63 17.20
C ALA A 100 -0.86 6.38 18.15
N GLU A 101 -0.45 5.13 18.35
CA GLU A 101 0.69 4.75 19.19
C GLU A 101 1.98 5.41 18.69
N LEU A 102 2.25 5.37 17.39
CA LEU A 102 3.41 6.03 16.80
C LEU A 102 3.35 7.55 17.01
N THR A 103 2.19 8.16 16.87
CA THR A 103 1.99 9.61 17.09
C THR A 103 2.35 9.98 18.52
N PHE A 104 1.84 9.27 19.51
CA PHE A 104 2.20 9.49 20.92
C PHE A 104 3.68 9.23 21.18
N GLY A 105 4.25 8.18 20.60
CA GLY A 105 5.67 7.86 20.71
C GLY A 105 6.56 9.01 20.19
N LEU A 106 6.23 9.56 19.02
CA LEU A 106 6.94 10.69 18.43
C LEU A 106 6.76 11.97 19.25
N LEU A 107 5.57 12.24 19.77
CA LEU A 107 5.27 13.39 20.60
C LEU A 107 6.12 13.37 21.88
N LEU A 108 6.18 12.22 22.56
CA LEU A 108 7.03 12.04 23.72
C LEU A 108 8.53 12.10 23.38
N ALA A 109 8.93 11.56 22.25
CA ALA A 109 10.32 11.59 21.80
C ALA A 109 10.80 13.03 21.54
N ILE A 110 9.94 13.88 20.98
CA ILE A 110 10.23 15.30 20.75
C ILE A 110 10.24 16.06 22.09
N ASP A 111 9.20 15.94 22.90
CA ASP A 111 9.07 16.64 24.19
C ASP A 111 10.24 16.34 25.14
N ARG A 112 10.63 15.09 25.24
CA ARG A 112 11.69 14.62 26.13
C ARG A 112 13.07 14.56 25.47
N ARG A 113 13.21 15.00 24.21
CA ARG A 113 14.47 14.99 23.45
C ARG A 113 15.15 13.61 23.47
N ILE A 114 14.36 12.54 23.34
CA ILE A 114 14.87 11.15 23.48
C ILE A 114 15.93 10.86 22.43
N ALA A 115 15.71 11.26 21.17
CA ALA A 115 16.67 11.04 20.10
C ALA A 115 18.02 11.75 20.36
N ASP A 116 17.96 13.03 20.77
CA ASP A 116 19.16 13.80 21.12
C ASP A 116 19.92 13.16 22.30
N GLY A 117 19.20 12.73 23.34
CA GLY A 117 19.79 12.05 24.48
C GLY A 117 20.48 10.73 24.11
N VAL A 118 19.96 9.99 23.14
CA VAL A 118 20.62 8.78 22.60
C VAL A 118 21.90 9.15 21.85
N ILE A 119 21.89 10.23 21.06
CA ILE A 119 23.08 10.72 20.34
C ILE A 119 24.15 11.14 21.34
N ASP A 120 23.80 12.01 22.31
CA ASP A 120 24.71 12.49 23.35
C ASP A 120 25.38 11.32 24.07
N LEU A 121 24.60 10.31 24.50
CA LEU A 121 25.15 9.14 25.21
C LEU A 121 26.10 8.31 24.35
N ARG A 122 25.84 8.17 23.05
CA ARG A 122 26.75 7.47 22.11
C ARG A 122 28.06 8.20 21.93
N GLU A 123 28.04 9.52 22.05
CA GLU A 123 29.24 10.40 22.02
C GLU A 123 29.91 10.55 23.37
N GLY A 124 29.43 9.85 24.41
CA GLY A 124 29.95 9.93 25.77
C GLY A 124 29.56 11.20 26.52
N ILE A 125 28.57 11.93 26.03
CA ILE A 125 28.08 13.17 26.62
C ILE A 125 26.94 12.86 27.58
N TRP A 126 27.06 13.29 28.84
CA TRP A 126 26.00 13.21 29.84
C TRP A 126 25.43 14.60 30.13
N ASN A 127 24.31 14.95 29.50
CA ASN A 127 23.67 16.25 29.68
C ASN A 127 22.40 16.10 30.53
N LYS A 128 22.39 16.74 31.72
CA LYS A 128 21.25 16.73 32.66
C LYS A 128 20.32 17.94 32.56
N LYS A 129 20.53 18.84 31.61
CA LYS A 129 19.73 20.09 31.48
C LYS A 129 18.45 19.87 30.70
#